data_4feae22e6a3faf76854d805457d4d966
#
_entry.id   4feae22e6a3faf76854d805457d4d966
#
_cell.length_a   1.000
_cell.length_b   1.000
_cell.length_c   1.000
_cell.angle_alpha   90.00
_cell.angle_beta   90.00
_cell.angle_gamma   90.00
#
_symmetry.space_group_name_H-M   'P 1'
#
loop_
_entity.id
_entity.type
_entity.pdbx_description
1 polymer ?
#
loop_
_entity_poly.entity_id
_entity_poly.type
_entity_poly.pdbx_seq_one_letter_code
_entity_poly.pdbx_strand_id
1 'polypeptide(L)'
;VGSDMCIRDRSMSEAEVDLLLKSPKTSNKTEKRDKAIIEMLYATGMRISELINLKVTDIDMKRNVVKVLGKGSKERLIPFGDAAFDALSTYLSNREKSSCKEIFLSNRGTKLSRVAVWQRIKIYLTRENLKNTISPHTLRHAFATHLLNRGADLRSVQLLLGHSDLSTTQIYTHIAKQRLSDVLKKHHPRG
;
A
#
# COMPACT_ATOMS: atom_id res chain seq x y z
N VAL A 1 -13.21 25.65 27.30
CA VAL A 1 -12.39 24.46 27.63
C VAL A 1 -12.30 23.64 26.35
N GLY A 2 -11.26 23.96 25.55
CA GLY A 2 -10.99 23.25 24.28
C GLY A 2 -10.39 21.89 24.59
N SER A 3 -11.02 20.84 24.09
CA SER A 3 -10.50 19.48 24.12
C SER A 3 -9.24 19.41 23.26
N ASP A 4 -8.10 19.14 23.87
CA ASP A 4 -6.89 18.65 23.25
C ASP A 4 -7.21 17.28 22.59
N MET A 5 -7.78 17.33 21.41
CA MET A 5 -7.94 16.14 20.58
C MET A 5 -6.55 15.77 20.07
N CYS A 6 -6.07 14.67 20.60
CA CYS A 6 -4.74 14.10 20.46
C CYS A 6 -4.13 14.33 19.07
N ILE A 7 -3.10 15.16 18.99
CA ILE A 7 -2.29 15.48 17.80
C ILE A 7 -1.59 14.23 17.21
N ARG A 8 -1.77 13.06 17.83
CA ARG A 8 -1.09 11.80 17.42
C ARG A 8 -1.73 11.05 16.26
N ASP A 9 -2.97 11.38 15.84
CA ASP A 9 -3.72 10.61 14.84
C ASP A 9 -4.13 11.41 13.59
N ARG A 10 -3.41 12.48 13.26
CA ARG A 10 -3.68 13.19 12.01
C ARG A 10 -3.25 12.34 10.82
N SER A 11 -4.22 11.93 9.98
CA SER A 11 -3.93 11.32 8.68
C SER A 11 -3.15 12.30 7.80
N MET A 12 -2.27 11.78 6.94
CA MET A 12 -1.62 12.58 5.91
C MET A 12 -2.68 13.14 4.95
N SER A 13 -2.52 14.39 4.55
CA SER A 13 -3.28 14.97 3.44
C SER A 13 -2.87 14.33 2.10
N GLU A 14 -3.72 14.44 1.08
CA GLU A 14 -3.37 13.97 -0.28
C GLU A 14 -2.09 14.64 -0.80
N ALA A 15 -1.89 15.93 -0.52
CA ALA A 15 -0.69 16.68 -0.90
C ALA A 15 0.57 16.13 -0.21
N GLU A 16 0.52 15.82 1.09
CA GLU A 16 1.63 15.22 1.82
C GLU A 16 1.96 13.81 1.30
N VAL A 17 0.94 13.02 0.97
CA VAL A 17 1.13 11.71 0.34
C VAL A 17 1.77 11.85 -1.04
N ASP A 18 1.32 12.79 -1.86
CA ASP A 18 1.90 13.04 -3.18
C ASP A 18 3.38 13.45 -3.11
N LEU A 19 3.75 14.29 -2.15
CA LEU A 19 5.17 14.63 -1.90
C LEU A 19 5.98 13.38 -1.54
N LEU A 20 5.48 12.55 -0.63
CA LEU A 20 6.14 11.31 -0.24
C LEU A 20 6.28 10.35 -1.43
N LEU A 21 5.25 10.20 -2.25
CA LEU A 21 5.25 9.34 -3.43
C LEU A 21 6.22 9.83 -4.51
N LYS A 22 6.43 11.14 -4.66
CA LYS A 22 7.37 11.73 -5.62
C LYS A 22 8.81 11.75 -5.13
N SER A 23 9.05 11.60 -3.85
CA SER A 23 10.37 11.72 -3.23
C SER A 23 11.41 10.69 -3.71
N PRO A 24 11.09 9.40 -3.96
CA PRO A 24 12.03 8.48 -4.58
C PRO A 24 12.27 8.86 -6.05
N LYS A 25 13.51 9.25 -6.38
CA LYS A 25 13.90 9.74 -7.72
C LYS A 25 14.04 8.65 -8.79
N THR A 26 13.89 7.39 -8.43
CA THR A 26 14.01 6.22 -9.32
C THR A 26 15.33 6.12 -10.10
N SER A 27 16.36 6.85 -9.65
CA SER A 27 17.68 6.87 -10.26
C SER A 27 18.46 5.57 -10.08
N ASN A 28 18.20 4.85 -9.00
CA ASN A 28 18.87 3.59 -8.66
C ASN A 28 17.87 2.49 -8.28
N LYS A 29 18.36 1.24 -8.20
CA LYS A 29 17.54 0.05 -7.90
C LYS A 29 16.80 0.18 -6.56
N THR A 30 17.45 0.75 -5.54
CA THR A 30 16.88 0.93 -4.21
C THR A 30 15.70 1.90 -4.24
N GLU A 31 15.83 3.03 -4.92
CA GLU A 31 14.73 4.01 -5.02
C GLU A 31 13.57 3.52 -5.88
N LYS A 32 13.84 2.74 -6.94
CA LYS A 32 12.79 2.07 -7.72
C LYS A 32 11.98 1.10 -6.86
N ARG A 33 12.66 0.30 -6.02
CA ARG A 33 12.03 -0.59 -5.05
C ARG A 33 11.19 0.20 -4.05
N ASP A 34 11.77 1.23 -3.45
CA ASP A 34 11.13 2.03 -2.42
C ASP A 34 9.91 2.78 -2.97
N LYS A 35 9.99 3.27 -4.22
CA LYS A 35 8.84 3.83 -4.94
C LYS A 35 7.71 2.82 -5.04
N ALA A 36 8.00 1.61 -5.50
CA ALA A 36 7.01 0.55 -5.62
C ALA A 36 6.41 0.17 -4.25
N ILE A 37 7.21 0.15 -3.18
CA ILE A 37 6.75 -0.12 -1.82
C ILE A 37 5.73 0.94 -1.37
N ILE A 38 6.06 2.23 -1.50
CA ILE A 38 5.22 3.32 -1.01
C ILE A 38 3.93 3.40 -1.85
N GLU A 39 4.03 3.26 -3.18
CA GLU A 39 2.85 3.23 -4.08
C GLU A 39 1.93 2.05 -3.71
N MET A 40 2.46 0.85 -3.51
CA MET A 40 1.66 -0.32 -3.15
C MET A 40 1.00 -0.17 -1.77
N LEU A 41 1.71 0.37 -0.77
CA LEU A 41 1.14 0.62 0.56
C LEU A 41 -0.05 1.60 0.48
N TYR A 42 0.11 2.67 -0.29
CA TYR A 42 -0.95 3.68 -0.42
C TYR A 42 -2.09 3.23 -1.34
N ALA A 43 -1.79 2.57 -2.45
CA ALA A 43 -2.81 2.12 -3.40
C ALA A 43 -3.72 1.00 -2.86
N THR A 44 -3.21 0.19 -1.93
CA THR A 44 -3.92 -1.00 -1.44
C THR A 44 -4.33 -0.90 0.03
N GLY A 45 -3.74 0.02 0.78
CA GLY A 45 -3.94 0.12 2.22
C GLY A 45 -3.47 -1.11 3.01
N MET A 46 -2.66 -2.00 2.43
CA MET A 46 -2.18 -3.20 3.11
C MET A 46 -1.25 -2.87 4.27
N ARG A 47 -1.08 -3.83 5.18
CA ARG A 47 -0.11 -3.69 6.28
C ARG A 47 1.31 -3.92 5.77
N ILE A 48 2.30 -3.29 6.41
CA ILE A 48 3.72 -3.51 6.06
C ILE A 48 4.10 -5.00 6.16
N SER A 49 3.58 -5.71 7.16
CA SER A 49 3.83 -7.15 7.30
C SER A 49 3.26 -7.97 6.15
N GLU A 50 2.14 -7.54 5.59
CA GLU A 50 1.55 -8.16 4.41
C GLU A 50 2.42 -7.87 3.17
N LEU A 51 2.84 -6.61 2.99
CA LEU A 51 3.68 -6.19 1.87
C LEU A 51 5.01 -6.96 1.80
N ILE A 52 5.74 -7.07 2.90
CA ILE A 52 7.05 -7.76 2.91
C ILE A 52 6.96 -9.27 2.74
N ASN A 53 5.78 -9.85 2.93
CA ASN A 53 5.50 -11.27 2.72
C ASN A 53 4.93 -11.56 1.31
N LEU A 54 4.65 -10.54 0.50
CA LEU A 54 4.15 -10.73 -0.86
C LEU A 54 5.16 -11.50 -1.71
N LYS A 55 4.69 -12.52 -2.38
CA LYS A 55 5.45 -13.29 -3.37
C LYS A 55 5.13 -12.80 -4.77
N VAL A 56 6.02 -13.07 -5.71
CA VAL A 56 5.79 -12.75 -7.13
C VAL A 56 4.51 -13.41 -7.64
N THR A 57 4.19 -14.62 -7.14
CA THR A 57 2.96 -15.37 -7.48
C THR A 57 1.67 -14.77 -6.92
N ASP A 58 1.77 -13.85 -5.97
CA ASP A 58 0.60 -13.22 -5.35
C ASP A 58 0.09 -12.00 -6.11
N ILE A 59 0.79 -11.60 -7.18
CA ILE A 59 0.41 -10.45 -8.01
C ILE A 59 -0.03 -10.91 -9.40
N ASP A 60 -1.21 -10.47 -9.80
CA ASP A 60 -1.70 -10.57 -11.17
C ASP A 60 -1.56 -9.21 -11.85
N MET A 61 -0.46 -9.02 -12.59
CA MET A 61 -0.17 -7.79 -13.32
C MET A 61 -1.15 -7.54 -14.48
N LYS A 62 -1.80 -8.56 -15.03
CA LYS A 62 -2.77 -8.39 -16.12
C LYS A 62 -4.09 -7.82 -15.62
N ARG A 63 -4.44 -8.12 -14.38
CA ARG A 63 -5.69 -7.70 -13.74
C ARG A 63 -5.50 -6.58 -12.72
N ASN A 64 -4.27 -6.15 -12.48
CA ASN A 64 -3.90 -5.18 -11.45
C ASN A 64 -4.46 -5.56 -10.06
N VAL A 65 -4.26 -6.80 -9.66
CA VAL A 65 -4.77 -7.35 -8.40
C VAL A 65 -3.64 -8.02 -7.61
N VAL A 66 -3.62 -7.78 -6.31
CA VAL A 66 -2.73 -8.46 -5.38
C VAL A 66 -3.51 -9.32 -4.40
N LYS A 67 -3.04 -10.54 -4.19
CA LYS A 67 -3.55 -11.47 -3.18
C LYS A 67 -2.78 -11.28 -1.89
N VAL A 68 -3.49 -10.95 -0.82
CA VAL A 68 -2.91 -10.67 0.49
C VAL A 68 -3.43 -11.66 1.51
N LEU A 69 -2.52 -12.23 2.30
CA LEU A 69 -2.85 -13.12 3.40
C LEU A 69 -2.97 -12.30 4.69
N GLY A 70 -4.18 -12.19 5.21
CA GLY A 70 -4.49 -11.46 6.44
C GLY A 70 -4.39 -12.32 7.71
N LYS A 71 -4.82 -11.75 8.83
CA LYS A 71 -4.89 -12.46 10.13
C LYS A 71 -5.80 -13.69 10.02
N GLY A 72 -5.37 -14.81 10.58
CA GLY A 72 -6.13 -16.08 10.53
C GLY A 72 -6.09 -16.76 9.15
N SER A 73 -5.03 -16.54 8.36
CA SER A 73 -4.86 -17.14 7.03
C SER A 73 -5.98 -16.82 6.04
N LYS A 74 -6.75 -15.76 6.29
CA LYS A 74 -7.79 -15.30 5.36
C LYS A 74 -7.16 -14.54 4.20
N GLU A 75 -7.38 -15.04 2.99
CA GLU A 75 -6.93 -14.39 1.76
C GLU A 75 -7.93 -13.30 1.36
N ARG A 76 -7.40 -12.18 0.85
CA ARG A 76 -8.19 -11.17 0.18
C ARG A 76 -7.50 -10.68 -1.09
N LEU A 77 -8.28 -10.30 -2.08
CA LEU A 77 -7.80 -9.72 -3.32
C LEU A 77 -8.01 -8.20 -3.26
N ILE A 78 -6.97 -7.45 -3.48
CA ILE A 78 -7.00 -5.99 -3.48
C ILE A 78 -6.60 -5.52 -4.88
N PRO A 79 -7.45 -4.81 -5.60
CA PRO A 79 -7.07 -4.16 -6.84
C PRO A 79 -6.16 -2.96 -6.55
N PHE A 80 -5.33 -2.56 -7.50
CA PHE A 80 -4.48 -1.38 -7.41
C PHE A 80 -4.49 -0.61 -8.74
N GLY A 81 -4.26 0.71 -8.65
CA GLY A 81 -4.32 1.60 -9.81
C GLY A 81 -3.04 1.62 -10.64
N ASP A 82 -3.08 2.37 -11.74
CA ASP A 82 -2.01 2.42 -12.74
C ASP A 82 -0.69 2.97 -12.18
N ALA A 83 -0.73 3.93 -11.27
CA ALA A 83 0.49 4.46 -10.65
C ALA A 83 1.27 3.40 -9.86
N ALA A 84 0.57 2.52 -9.13
CA ALA A 84 1.19 1.41 -8.43
C ALA A 84 1.66 0.33 -9.40
N PHE A 85 0.92 0.08 -10.50
CA PHE A 85 1.33 -0.81 -11.58
C PHE A 85 2.64 -0.36 -12.20
N ASP A 86 2.76 0.90 -12.59
CA ASP A 86 3.96 1.45 -13.24
C ASP A 86 5.18 1.38 -12.33
N ALA A 87 5.02 1.76 -11.06
CA ALA A 87 6.09 1.68 -10.08
C ALA A 87 6.55 0.24 -9.84
N LEU A 88 5.60 -0.69 -9.71
CA LEU A 88 5.87 -2.11 -9.50
C LEU A 88 6.51 -2.75 -10.72
N SER A 89 6.01 -2.47 -11.93
CA SER A 89 6.56 -2.94 -13.20
C SER A 89 8.00 -2.45 -13.39
N THR A 90 8.25 -1.17 -13.13
CA THR A 90 9.61 -0.59 -13.17
C THR A 90 10.55 -1.29 -12.20
N TYR A 91 10.10 -1.58 -10.97
CA TYR A 91 10.90 -2.31 -10.00
C TYR A 91 11.16 -3.75 -10.44
N LEU A 92 10.12 -4.49 -10.85
CA LEU A 92 10.24 -5.89 -11.26
C LEU A 92 11.17 -6.08 -12.46
N SER A 93 11.15 -5.16 -13.44
CA SER A 93 12.06 -5.18 -14.58
C SER A 93 13.53 -4.98 -14.19
N ASN A 94 13.79 -4.37 -13.04
CA ASN A 94 15.13 -4.11 -12.52
C ASN A 94 15.48 -5.01 -11.31
N ARG A 95 14.56 -5.90 -10.92
CA ARG A 95 14.76 -6.81 -9.79
C ARG A 95 15.79 -7.86 -10.14
N GLU A 96 16.80 -8.02 -9.29
CA GLU A 96 17.80 -9.05 -9.44
C GLU A 96 17.18 -10.44 -9.26
N LYS A 97 17.72 -11.42 -10.03
CA LYS A 97 17.35 -12.82 -9.82
C LYS A 97 17.80 -13.24 -8.42
N SER A 98 16.89 -13.81 -7.67
CA SER A 98 17.13 -14.29 -6.31
C SER A 98 16.33 -15.58 -6.07
N SER A 99 16.85 -16.44 -5.23
CA SER A 99 16.10 -17.61 -4.72
C SER A 99 14.95 -17.23 -3.80
N CYS A 100 14.95 -15.98 -3.32
CA CYS A 100 13.90 -15.43 -2.47
C CYS A 100 12.59 -15.27 -3.26
N LYS A 101 11.51 -15.85 -2.76
CA LYS A 101 10.19 -15.83 -3.42
C LYS A 101 9.46 -14.50 -3.22
N GLU A 102 9.84 -13.72 -2.21
CA GLU A 102 9.24 -12.44 -1.90
C GLU A 102 9.60 -11.40 -2.96
N ILE A 103 8.68 -10.47 -3.21
CA ILE A 103 8.83 -9.43 -4.23
C ILE A 103 9.91 -8.43 -3.83
N PHE A 104 9.80 -7.87 -2.63
CA PHE A 104 10.65 -6.79 -2.18
C PHE A 104 11.89 -7.31 -1.46
N LEU A 105 13.04 -7.12 -2.09
CA LEU A 105 14.31 -7.62 -1.63
C LEU A 105 15.18 -6.51 -1.01
N SER A 106 15.98 -6.88 -0.04
CA SER A 106 17.09 -6.07 0.45
C SER A 106 18.20 -5.96 -0.62
N ASN A 107 19.17 -5.08 -0.43
CA ASN A 107 20.32 -4.99 -1.33
C ASN A 107 21.20 -6.26 -1.34
N ARG A 108 20.97 -7.18 -0.38
CA ARG A 108 21.64 -8.49 -0.31
C ARG A 108 20.84 -9.61 -0.98
N GLY A 109 19.73 -9.29 -1.66
CA GLY A 109 18.86 -10.28 -2.31
C GLY A 109 18.01 -11.11 -1.35
N THR A 110 17.92 -10.74 -0.07
CA THR A 110 17.09 -11.40 0.95
C THR A 110 15.79 -10.62 1.16
N LYS A 111 14.81 -11.25 1.79
CA LYS A 111 13.55 -10.63 2.18
C LYS A 111 13.77 -9.34 2.97
N LEU A 112 13.00 -8.31 2.68
CA LEU A 112 13.05 -7.03 3.37
C LEU A 112 12.38 -7.13 4.75
N SER A 113 12.98 -6.49 5.77
CA SER A 113 12.37 -6.41 7.10
C SER A 113 11.43 -5.20 7.24
N ARG A 114 10.49 -5.27 8.18
CA ARG A 114 9.61 -4.13 8.51
C ARG A 114 10.40 -2.89 8.91
N VAL A 115 11.45 -3.08 9.69
CA VAL A 115 12.33 -1.99 10.15
C VAL A 115 13.03 -1.34 8.97
N ALA A 116 13.55 -2.13 8.03
CA ALA A 116 14.21 -1.60 6.83
C ALA A 116 13.25 -0.76 5.96
N VAL A 117 12.02 -1.25 5.74
CA VAL A 117 10.99 -0.46 5.02
C VAL A 117 10.72 0.85 5.72
N TRP A 118 10.56 0.81 7.05
CA TRP A 118 10.29 1.99 7.84
C TRP A 118 11.43 3.02 7.79
N GLN A 119 12.68 2.55 7.91
CA GLN A 119 13.85 3.42 7.78
C GLN A 119 13.91 4.11 6.41
N ARG A 120 13.56 3.39 5.33
CA ARG A 120 13.49 3.98 3.99
C ARG A 120 12.42 5.06 3.89
N ILE A 121 11.21 4.80 4.39
CA ILE A 121 10.13 5.79 4.42
C ILE A 121 10.55 7.04 5.19
N LYS A 122 11.21 6.91 6.36
CA LYS A 122 11.72 8.05 7.12
C LYS A 122 12.69 8.93 6.33
N ILE A 123 13.57 8.34 5.52
CA ILE A 123 14.48 9.10 4.67
C ILE A 123 13.71 10.01 3.71
N TYR A 124 12.64 9.49 3.10
CA TYR A 124 11.81 10.28 2.19
C TYR A 124 10.97 11.32 2.90
N LEU A 125 10.43 11.02 4.07
CA LEU A 125 9.73 12.00 4.91
C LEU A 125 10.66 13.18 5.29
N THR A 126 11.89 12.89 5.70
CA THR A 126 12.89 13.92 6.01
C THR A 126 13.28 14.73 4.78
N ARG A 127 13.45 14.07 3.63
CA ARG A 127 13.78 14.74 2.35
C ARG A 127 12.74 15.78 1.96
N GLU A 128 11.47 15.49 2.20
CA GLU A 128 10.34 16.38 1.87
C GLU A 128 9.90 17.28 3.04
N ASN A 129 10.69 17.34 4.11
CA ASN A 129 10.35 18.11 5.34
C ASN A 129 8.98 17.75 5.93
N LEU A 130 8.54 16.51 5.74
CA LEU A 130 7.30 15.99 6.31
C LEU A 130 7.53 15.55 7.77
N LYS A 131 6.48 15.58 8.58
CA LYS A 131 6.58 15.27 10.01
C LYS A 131 7.05 13.82 10.23
N ASN A 132 8.07 13.63 11.07
CA ASN A 132 8.61 12.31 11.43
C ASN A 132 7.66 11.42 12.26
N THR A 133 6.49 11.94 12.65
CA THR A 133 5.42 11.18 13.33
C THR A 133 4.62 10.28 12.40
N ILE A 134 4.82 10.42 11.09
CA ILE A 134 4.17 9.59 10.07
C ILE A 134 4.71 8.15 10.18
N SER A 135 3.82 7.21 10.35
CA SER A 135 4.11 5.78 10.47
C SER A 135 3.50 4.99 9.30
N PRO A 136 3.87 3.72 9.12
CA PRO A 136 3.20 2.87 8.12
C PRO A 136 1.69 2.74 8.33
N HIS A 137 1.24 2.81 9.58
CA HIS A 137 -0.18 2.85 9.91
C HIS A 137 -0.84 4.15 9.44
N THR A 138 -0.09 5.26 9.45
CA THR A 138 -0.56 6.55 8.94
C THR A 138 -0.86 6.51 7.44
N LEU A 139 -0.04 5.83 6.62
CA LEU A 139 -0.31 5.64 5.19
C LEU A 139 -1.57 4.82 4.95
N ARG A 140 -1.77 3.75 5.72
CA ARG A 140 -2.98 2.94 5.66
C ARG A 140 -4.21 3.73 6.12
N HIS A 141 -4.06 4.56 7.14
CA HIS A 141 -5.13 5.44 7.60
C HIS A 141 -5.46 6.52 6.55
N ALA A 142 -4.44 7.11 5.92
CA ALA A 142 -4.62 8.04 4.80
C ALA A 142 -5.37 7.39 3.64
N PHE A 143 -5.02 6.17 3.24
CA PHE A 143 -5.77 5.41 2.23
C PHE A 143 -7.26 5.34 2.57
N ALA A 144 -7.61 4.90 3.79
CA ALA A 144 -8.99 4.79 4.21
C ALA A 144 -9.71 6.15 4.22
N THR A 145 -9.09 7.17 4.81
CA THR A 145 -9.64 8.52 4.93
C THR A 145 -9.87 9.16 3.56
N HIS A 146 -8.91 9.04 2.64
CA HIS A 146 -9.03 9.63 1.30
C HIS A 146 -10.13 8.95 0.49
N LEU A 147 -10.27 7.62 0.57
CA LEU A 147 -11.39 6.93 -0.07
C LEU A 147 -12.75 7.40 0.47
N LEU A 148 -12.89 7.48 1.80
CA LEU A 148 -14.13 7.93 2.43
C LEU A 148 -14.45 9.39 2.08
N ASN A 149 -13.45 10.28 2.11
CA ASN A 149 -13.62 11.69 1.75
C ASN A 149 -14.04 11.90 0.30
N ARG A 150 -13.68 10.96 -0.60
CA ARG A 150 -14.09 10.96 -2.00
C ARG A 150 -15.39 10.19 -2.26
N GLY A 151 -16.09 9.79 -1.20
CA GLY A 151 -17.43 9.21 -1.27
C GLY A 151 -17.48 7.69 -1.41
N ALA A 152 -16.39 6.97 -1.15
CA ALA A 152 -16.43 5.52 -1.04
C ALA A 152 -17.26 5.10 0.18
N ASP A 153 -18.03 4.02 0.05
CA ASP A 153 -18.79 3.50 1.18
C ASP A 153 -17.88 2.81 2.21
N LEU A 154 -18.23 2.97 3.49
CA LEU A 154 -17.44 2.46 4.61
C LEU A 154 -17.24 0.94 4.53
N ARG A 155 -18.24 0.19 4.08
CA ARG A 155 -18.15 -1.25 3.98
C ARG A 155 -17.10 -1.70 2.95
N SER A 156 -17.08 -1.06 1.78
CA SER A 156 -16.06 -1.33 0.76
C SER A 156 -14.65 -1.05 1.27
N VAL A 157 -14.46 0.06 1.99
CA VAL A 157 -13.17 0.40 2.60
C VAL A 157 -12.76 -0.63 3.66
N GLN A 158 -13.67 -1.06 4.52
CA GLN A 158 -13.41 -2.11 5.52
C GLN A 158 -13.02 -3.45 4.86
N LEU A 159 -13.65 -3.82 3.74
CA LEU A 159 -13.31 -5.01 2.98
C LEU A 159 -11.91 -4.94 2.39
N LEU A 160 -11.54 -3.82 1.77
CA LEU A 160 -10.19 -3.58 1.24
C LEU A 160 -9.13 -3.69 2.34
N LEU A 161 -9.42 -3.17 3.52
CA LEU A 161 -8.52 -3.22 4.67
C LEU A 161 -8.45 -4.59 5.35
N GLY A 162 -9.41 -5.48 5.10
CA GLY A 162 -9.46 -6.81 5.71
C GLY A 162 -9.79 -6.75 7.21
N HIS A 163 -10.82 -5.99 7.58
CA HIS A 163 -11.37 -6.02 8.93
C HIS A 163 -12.15 -7.32 9.13
N SER A 164 -11.83 -8.06 10.20
CA SER A 164 -12.20 -9.47 10.39
C SER A 164 -13.65 -9.74 10.81
N ASP A 165 -14.41 -8.73 11.17
CA ASP A 165 -15.78 -8.89 11.73
C ASP A 165 -16.89 -9.09 10.67
N LEU A 166 -16.51 -9.09 9.40
CA LEU A 166 -17.45 -9.36 8.32
C LEU A 166 -17.19 -10.78 7.79
N SER A 167 -18.18 -11.65 7.89
CA SER A 167 -18.14 -13.04 7.40
C SER A 167 -17.60 -13.10 5.95
N THR A 168 -16.36 -13.56 5.82
CA THR A 168 -15.52 -13.36 4.64
C THR A 168 -15.78 -14.38 3.52
N THR A 169 -16.63 -15.35 3.72
CA THR A 169 -16.83 -16.47 2.77
C THR A 169 -17.61 -16.06 1.51
N GLN A 170 -18.34 -14.94 1.51
CA GLN A 170 -19.16 -14.51 0.37
C GLN A 170 -18.50 -13.45 -0.54
N ILE A 171 -17.29 -13.00 -0.26
CA ILE A 171 -16.72 -11.76 -0.85
C ILE A 171 -15.93 -12.03 -2.12
N TYR A 172 -15.62 -13.27 -2.46
CA TYR A 172 -14.74 -13.60 -3.60
C TYR A 172 -15.48 -13.91 -4.91
N THR A 173 -16.71 -13.45 -5.06
CA THR A 173 -17.40 -13.54 -6.36
C THR A 173 -16.77 -12.54 -7.35
N HIS A 174 -16.84 -12.85 -8.64
CA HIS A 174 -16.38 -11.97 -9.71
C HIS A 174 -17.01 -10.56 -9.61
N ILE A 175 -18.26 -10.48 -9.20
CA ILE A 175 -19.03 -9.25 -9.01
C ILE A 175 -18.43 -8.38 -7.88
N ALA A 176 -18.06 -9.00 -6.76
CA ALA A 176 -17.46 -8.27 -5.64
C ALA A 176 -16.09 -7.70 -6.00
N LYS A 177 -15.28 -8.44 -6.76
CA LYS A 177 -13.97 -7.94 -7.27
C LYS A 177 -14.14 -6.74 -8.19
N GLN A 178 -15.10 -6.80 -9.12
CA GLN A 178 -15.38 -5.69 -10.03
C GLN A 178 -15.81 -4.44 -9.24
N ARG A 179 -16.74 -4.61 -8.29
CA ARG A 179 -17.20 -3.51 -7.43
C ARG A 179 -16.04 -2.85 -6.65
N LEU A 180 -15.13 -3.63 -6.07
CA LEU A 180 -13.96 -3.07 -5.35
C LEU A 180 -13.00 -2.34 -6.28
N SER A 181 -12.79 -2.86 -7.50
CA SER A 181 -12.02 -2.17 -8.54
C SER A 181 -12.64 -0.84 -8.92
N ASP A 182 -13.96 -0.80 -9.12
CA ASP A 182 -14.70 0.41 -9.48
C ASP A 182 -14.64 1.45 -8.34
N VAL A 183 -14.74 1.00 -7.07
CA VAL A 183 -14.59 1.89 -5.91
C VAL A 183 -13.20 2.53 -5.89
N LEU A 184 -12.13 1.76 -6.12
CA LEU A 184 -10.78 2.31 -6.16
C LEU A 184 -10.60 3.27 -7.34
N LYS A 185 -11.01 2.89 -8.55
CA LYS A 185 -10.91 3.76 -9.73
C LYS A 185 -11.66 5.07 -9.56
N LYS A 186 -12.84 5.03 -8.94
CA LYS A 186 -13.69 6.20 -8.77
C LYS A 186 -13.27 7.11 -7.61
N HIS A 187 -12.80 6.53 -6.52
CA HIS A 187 -12.62 7.24 -5.26
C HIS A 187 -11.17 7.33 -4.76
N HIS A 188 -10.27 6.49 -5.26
CA HIS A 188 -8.86 6.61 -4.87
C HIS A 188 -8.17 7.73 -5.65
N PRO A 189 -7.33 8.58 -5.00
CA PRO A 189 -6.65 9.69 -5.67
C PRO A 189 -5.74 9.27 -6.83
N ARG A 190 -5.29 8.02 -6.84
CA ARG A 190 -4.41 7.41 -7.84
C ARG A 190 -4.98 6.09 -8.38
N GLY A 191 -6.31 5.97 -8.36
CA GLY A 191 -7.06 4.83 -8.90
C GLY A 191 -7.14 4.80 -10.42
#